data_66903cd2c4ac0b8e0465e5d891f6d7bf
#
_entry.id   66903cd2c4ac0b8e0465e5d891f6d7bf
#
_cell.length_a   1.000
_cell.length_b   1.000
_cell.length_c   1.000
_cell.angle_alpha   90.00
_cell.angle_beta   90.00
_cell.angle_gamma   90.00
#
_symmetry.space_group_name_H-M   'P 1'
#
loop_
_entity.id
_entity.type
_entity.pdbx_description
1 polymer ?
#
loop_
_entity_poly.entity_id
_entity_poly.type
_entity_poly.pdbx_seq_one_letter_code
_entity_poly.pdbx_strand_id
1 'polypeptide(L)'
;SRLTSAVPPQAVASPRSQAKTPPRKSVSKGRPMEWVPKGVTVIIQDVRIDGGMIYVGERNRPGDSDRPQNALINPSLSASGSARDPDGDSMPYWPSYSEIEPRARRTYLEWLASGRDDPEIGVGYVFLYFYGLEYRLFFEQAEAEADEILAEVKRLLSIYGGNNSFRGYAERLLDAAGFLTTKLDQRPPVEPPSSSLFEMPYDVRAYLGRKVLDGENLDADDALLWMASSPAVQLRTPAIRCFDELRALWNVRFSKRFPNGIKVKPPKRKLSLDYRAASGRFNASISGKGDDLPDIGALTAPVNKLNGLLAECTSELDAYSRLIGRSPESKGTIDAAALLPADLMDAPSANPLKEIATVIAARLSEKKSGWMPVKSLLEAIDLEVPITGKIPAATLNKLGAVLDKLGLGFEPDRRLGSMPPGPDDIIVLFEAKGGVIDADSDPYRAAKTITEICALAAGADSEIAREEIEHIKSEILSVPGLSVDERQRLFAYAKALCRNAPRHQPVLRKLSKADENTRKTIARSAIDAVLADG
;
A
#
# COMPACT_ATOMS: atom_id res chain seq x y z
N SER A 1 -1.51 5.61 -34.27
CA SER A 1 -1.58 4.20 -33.85
C SER A 1 -2.31 3.37 -34.90
N ARG A 2 -1.78 2.23 -35.20
CA ARG A 2 -2.42 1.30 -36.16
C ARG A 2 -2.62 -0.03 -35.48
N LEU A 3 -3.87 -0.51 -35.48
CA LEU A 3 -4.22 -1.86 -35.07
C LEU A 3 -4.09 -2.78 -36.27
N THR A 4 -3.26 -3.81 -36.21
CA THR A 4 -3.18 -4.83 -37.23
C THR A 4 -3.83 -6.11 -36.73
N SER A 5 -4.81 -6.64 -37.47
CA SER A 5 -5.50 -7.88 -37.09
C SER A 5 -5.04 -9.03 -38.01
N ALA A 6 -4.78 -10.19 -37.40
CA ALA A 6 -4.50 -11.42 -38.08
C ALA A 6 -5.59 -12.47 -37.80
N VAL A 7 -6.06 -13.13 -38.83
CA VAL A 7 -6.96 -14.30 -38.69
C VAL A 7 -6.11 -15.50 -38.25
N PRO A 8 -6.51 -16.30 -37.25
CA PRO A 8 -5.75 -17.48 -36.84
C PRO A 8 -5.54 -18.46 -38.00
N PRO A 9 -4.36 -19.10 -38.11
CA PRO A 9 -4.10 -20.08 -39.16
C PRO A 9 -5.09 -21.25 -38.98
N GLN A 10 -5.77 -21.61 -40.08
CA GLN A 10 -6.60 -22.80 -40.15
C GLN A 10 -5.73 -24.04 -39.93
N ALA A 11 -6.27 -24.98 -39.14
CA ALA A 11 -5.64 -26.29 -38.99
C ALA A 11 -5.43 -26.95 -40.37
N VAL A 12 -4.16 -27.30 -40.66
CA VAL A 12 -3.78 -27.98 -41.88
C VAL A 12 -4.42 -29.39 -41.87
N ALA A 13 -5.46 -29.58 -42.66
CA ALA A 13 -5.99 -30.89 -42.98
C ALA A 13 -5.19 -31.49 -44.14
N SER A 14 -4.70 -32.72 -43.96
CA SER A 14 -4.01 -33.53 -44.95
C SER A 14 -4.80 -33.68 -46.24
N PRO A 15 -4.14 -33.82 -47.42
CA PRO A 15 -4.83 -33.79 -48.70
C PRO A 15 -5.58 -35.11 -48.99
N ARG A 16 -6.88 -35.03 -49.08
CA ARG A 16 -7.68 -36.07 -49.75
C ARG A 16 -8.25 -35.51 -51.05
N SER A 17 -7.84 -36.17 -52.10
CA SER A 17 -8.41 -36.39 -53.46
C SER A 17 -9.56 -35.47 -53.91
N GLN A 18 -9.31 -34.82 -55.01
CA GLN A 18 -10.21 -33.97 -55.78
C GLN A 18 -11.45 -34.71 -56.29
N ALA A 19 -12.62 -34.24 -55.87
CA ALA A 19 -13.85 -34.38 -56.66
C ALA A 19 -14.29 -32.96 -57.01
N LYS A 20 -14.34 -32.63 -58.28
CA LYS A 20 -14.79 -31.34 -58.83
C LYS A 20 -16.30 -31.20 -58.57
N THR A 21 -16.65 -30.34 -57.61
CA THR A 21 -18.04 -29.86 -57.43
C THR A 21 -18.17 -28.50 -58.14
N PRO A 22 -19.26 -28.25 -58.89
CA PRO A 22 -19.42 -26.99 -59.62
C PRO A 22 -19.61 -25.80 -58.67
N PRO A 23 -19.32 -24.55 -59.07
CA PRO A 23 -19.38 -23.40 -58.21
C PRO A 23 -20.81 -23.11 -57.82
N ARG A 24 -21.15 -23.30 -56.53
CA ARG A 24 -22.40 -22.79 -55.95
C ARG A 24 -22.32 -21.26 -55.88
N LYS A 25 -22.88 -20.59 -56.84
CA LYS A 25 -23.34 -19.21 -56.72
C LYS A 25 -24.50 -19.15 -55.70
N SER A 26 -24.22 -19.03 -54.41
CA SER A 26 -25.21 -18.57 -53.47
C SER A 26 -24.94 -17.08 -53.17
N VAL A 27 -25.53 -16.21 -53.93
CA VAL A 27 -25.69 -14.80 -53.56
C VAL A 27 -26.69 -14.79 -52.38
N SER A 28 -26.19 -14.80 -51.16
CA SER A 28 -27.06 -14.58 -49.99
C SER A 28 -27.59 -13.14 -50.05
N LYS A 29 -28.93 -12.99 -50.23
CA LYS A 29 -29.63 -11.71 -50.29
C LYS A 29 -29.79 -11.06 -48.92
N GLY A 30 -28.97 -11.35 -47.91
CA GLY A 30 -29.16 -10.85 -46.56
C GLY A 30 -28.48 -9.49 -46.33
N ARG A 31 -28.99 -8.73 -45.36
CA ARG A 31 -28.42 -7.44 -44.93
C ARG A 31 -27.04 -7.65 -44.32
N PRO A 32 -25.99 -6.93 -44.74
CA PRO A 32 -24.68 -7.06 -44.16
C PRO A 32 -24.70 -6.56 -42.68
N MET A 33 -23.76 -7.06 -41.89
CA MET A 33 -23.52 -6.66 -40.51
C MET A 33 -23.25 -5.14 -40.42
N GLU A 34 -23.98 -4.47 -39.56
CA GLU A 34 -23.87 -3.03 -39.30
C GLU A 34 -23.75 -2.78 -37.81
N TRP A 35 -22.83 -1.90 -37.42
CA TRP A 35 -22.70 -1.44 -36.05
C TRP A 35 -23.75 -0.36 -35.75
N VAL A 36 -24.45 -0.52 -34.65
CA VAL A 36 -25.38 0.48 -34.11
C VAL A 36 -24.65 1.25 -33.02
N PRO A 37 -24.34 2.54 -33.25
CA PRO A 37 -23.59 3.34 -32.27
C PRO A 37 -24.34 3.56 -30.98
N LYS A 38 -23.62 4.00 -29.94
CA LYS A 38 -24.20 4.38 -28.65
C LYS A 38 -25.32 5.40 -28.81
N GLY A 39 -26.40 5.19 -28.04
CA GLY A 39 -27.55 6.09 -28.02
C GLY A 39 -28.53 5.92 -29.21
N VAL A 40 -28.22 5.06 -30.18
CA VAL A 40 -29.13 4.77 -31.30
C VAL A 40 -30.07 3.66 -30.90
N THR A 41 -31.38 3.89 -31.10
CA THR A 41 -32.45 2.90 -30.87
C THR A 41 -32.63 2.02 -32.09
N VAL A 42 -32.78 0.71 -31.85
CA VAL A 42 -33.19 -0.25 -32.88
C VAL A 42 -34.35 -1.10 -32.37
N ILE A 43 -35.18 -1.57 -33.32
CA ILE A 43 -36.24 -2.54 -33.02
C ILE A 43 -35.88 -3.84 -33.72
N ILE A 44 -35.72 -4.89 -32.94
CA ILE A 44 -35.41 -6.24 -33.43
C ILE A 44 -36.60 -7.12 -33.08
N GLN A 45 -37.32 -7.55 -34.13
CA GLN A 45 -38.65 -8.16 -34.01
C GLN A 45 -39.59 -7.20 -33.25
N ASP A 46 -40.05 -7.56 -32.05
CA ASP A 46 -40.92 -6.77 -31.18
C ASP A 46 -40.17 -6.11 -30.00
N VAL A 47 -38.84 -6.28 -29.92
CA VAL A 47 -38.01 -5.74 -28.82
C VAL A 47 -37.39 -4.44 -29.24
N ARG A 48 -37.67 -3.36 -28.50
CA ARG A 48 -37.03 -2.05 -28.64
C ARG A 48 -35.78 -2.04 -27.78
N ILE A 49 -34.61 -1.83 -28.38
CA ILE A 49 -33.31 -1.72 -27.72
C ILE A 49 -32.84 -0.28 -27.85
N ASP A 50 -32.78 0.40 -26.74
CA ASP A 50 -32.20 1.74 -26.62
C ASP A 50 -30.72 1.63 -26.24
N GLY A 51 -29.89 2.60 -26.59
CA GLY A 51 -28.51 2.64 -26.18
C GLY A 51 -27.48 2.07 -27.17
N GLY A 52 -27.89 1.32 -28.16
CA GLY A 52 -27.00 0.82 -29.24
C GLY A 52 -25.85 -0.04 -28.75
N MET A 53 -24.66 0.16 -29.35
CA MET A 53 -23.41 -0.59 -29.13
C MET A 53 -23.54 -2.09 -29.42
N ILE A 54 -24.23 -2.43 -30.50
CA ILE A 54 -24.52 -3.80 -30.95
C ILE A 54 -24.33 -3.92 -32.48
N TYR A 55 -24.11 -5.16 -32.94
CA TYR A 55 -24.12 -5.49 -34.36
C TYR A 55 -25.45 -6.10 -34.75
N VAL A 56 -26.02 -5.60 -35.84
CA VAL A 56 -27.27 -6.09 -36.41
C VAL A 56 -27.10 -6.39 -37.89
N GLY A 57 -27.60 -7.53 -38.37
CA GLY A 57 -27.53 -7.92 -39.77
C GLY A 57 -27.79 -9.42 -39.96
N GLU A 58 -27.78 -9.86 -41.19
CA GLU A 58 -28.06 -11.27 -41.55
C GLU A 58 -26.80 -12.04 -41.96
N ARG A 59 -25.76 -11.35 -42.31
CA ARG A 59 -24.47 -11.92 -42.73
C ARG A 59 -23.30 -11.03 -42.39
N ASN A 60 -22.12 -11.61 -42.31
CA ASN A 60 -20.88 -10.86 -42.14
C ASN A 60 -20.64 -9.89 -43.32
N ARG A 61 -19.71 -8.96 -43.15
CA ARG A 61 -19.24 -8.11 -44.24
C ARG A 61 -18.48 -8.92 -45.29
N PRO A 62 -18.46 -8.49 -46.56
CA PRO A 62 -17.63 -9.11 -47.57
C PRO A 62 -16.15 -9.11 -47.15
N GLY A 63 -15.52 -10.26 -47.21
CA GLY A 63 -14.10 -10.46 -46.83
C GLY A 63 -13.91 -10.98 -45.40
N ASP A 64 -14.96 -11.02 -44.59
CA ASP A 64 -14.92 -11.66 -43.27
C ASP A 64 -15.00 -13.21 -43.41
N SER A 65 -14.76 -13.89 -42.27
CA SER A 65 -14.93 -15.35 -42.15
C SER A 65 -16.31 -15.79 -42.59
N ASP A 66 -16.41 -16.98 -43.20
CA ASP A 66 -17.71 -17.59 -43.58
C ASP A 66 -18.63 -17.89 -42.39
N ARG A 67 -18.09 -17.94 -41.19
CA ARG A 67 -18.89 -18.13 -39.97
C ARG A 67 -19.43 -16.79 -39.45
N PRO A 68 -20.71 -16.71 -39.11
CA PRO A 68 -21.28 -15.50 -38.51
C PRO A 68 -20.48 -15.04 -37.29
N GLN A 69 -20.29 -13.72 -37.14
CA GLN A 69 -19.70 -13.16 -35.90
C GLN A 69 -20.56 -13.50 -34.71
N ASN A 70 -19.94 -13.87 -33.58
CA ASN A 70 -20.67 -14.31 -32.40
C ASN A 70 -21.72 -13.29 -31.93
N ALA A 71 -21.36 -12.02 -31.92
CA ALA A 71 -22.20 -10.92 -31.45
C ALA A 71 -23.18 -10.37 -32.52
N LEU A 72 -23.21 -10.95 -33.74
CA LEU A 72 -24.09 -10.48 -34.81
C LEU A 72 -25.54 -10.89 -34.54
N ILE A 73 -26.38 -9.93 -34.20
CA ILE A 73 -27.82 -10.13 -34.01
C ILE A 73 -28.47 -10.19 -35.38
N ASN A 74 -28.93 -11.38 -35.75
CA ASN A 74 -29.65 -11.61 -37.00
C ASN A 74 -31.16 -11.52 -36.76
N PRO A 75 -31.85 -10.48 -37.26
CA PRO A 75 -33.30 -10.27 -37.04
C PRO A 75 -34.18 -11.35 -37.66
N SER A 76 -33.66 -12.12 -38.66
CA SER A 76 -34.37 -13.19 -39.32
C SER A 76 -34.46 -14.50 -38.51
N LEU A 77 -33.64 -14.61 -37.46
CA LEU A 77 -33.62 -15.76 -36.57
C LEU A 77 -34.71 -15.63 -35.51
N SER A 78 -35.50 -16.68 -35.36
CA SER A 78 -36.60 -16.70 -34.36
C SER A 78 -36.05 -16.47 -32.93
N ALA A 79 -36.69 -15.55 -32.20
CA ALA A 79 -36.59 -15.41 -30.76
C ALA A 79 -37.93 -15.77 -30.13
N SER A 80 -37.95 -16.73 -29.18
CA SER A 80 -39.18 -17.22 -28.59
C SER A 80 -39.90 -16.14 -27.78
N GLY A 81 -41.20 -15.98 -28.01
CA GLY A 81 -42.05 -15.06 -27.23
C GLY A 81 -42.51 -15.59 -25.87
N SER A 82 -42.52 -16.94 -25.67
CA SER A 82 -43.13 -17.59 -24.51
C SER A 82 -42.14 -18.14 -23.47
N ALA A 83 -40.93 -18.45 -23.86
CA ALA A 83 -39.90 -19.03 -22.98
C ALA A 83 -38.73 -18.07 -22.79
N ARG A 84 -38.07 -18.15 -21.63
CA ARG A 84 -36.88 -17.41 -21.25
C ARG A 84 -35.82 -18.37 -20.71
N ASP A 85 -34.60 -17.93 -20.67
CA ASP A 85 -33.44 -18.65 -20.17
C ASP A 85 -32.51 -17.68 -19.41
N PRO A 86 -33.00 -17.06 -18.30
CA PRO A 86 -32.23 -16.00 -17.61
C PRO A 86 -30.91 -16.51 -17.04
N ASP A 87 -30.84 -17.74 -16.56
CA ASP A 87 -29.64 -18.36 -16.00
C ASP A 87 -28.60 -18.73 -17.07
N GLY A 88 -29.03 -18.77 -18.36
CA GLY A 88 -28.14 -19.11 -19.47
C GLY A 88 -27.80 -20.59 -19.56
N ASP A 89 -28.68 -21.47 -19.04
CA ASP A 89 -28.45 -22.92 -19.03
C ASP A 89 -28.30 -23.54 -20.44
N SER A 90 -28.91 -22.91 -21.43
CA SER A 90 -28.78 -23.35 -22.84
C SER A 90 -27.59 -22.69 -23.58
N MET A 91 -26.83 -21.83 -22.90
CA MET A 91 -25.71 -21.12 -23.55
C MET A 91 -24.48 -22.02 -23.66
N PRO A 92 -23.84 -22.13 -24.83
CA PRO A 92 -22.57 -22.81 -24.96
C PRO A 92 -21.46 -21.98 -24.32
N TYR A 93 -20.31 -22.61 -24.07
CA TYR A 93 -19.14 -21.94 -23.47
C TYR A 93 -18.65 -20.71 -24.26
N TRP A 94 -18.72 -20.76 -25.57
CA TRP A 94 -18.51 -19.61 -26.46
C TRP A 94 -19.80 -19.30 -27.21
N PRO A 95 -20.71 -18.52 -26.64
CA PRO A 95 -21.99 -18.26 -27.27
C PRO A 95 -21.87 -17.50 -28.58
N SER A 96 -22.76 -17.82 -29.51
CA SER A 96 -22.98 -17.08 -30.75
C SER A 96 -24.47 -16.86 -30.94
N TYR A 97 -24.88 -15.64 -31.27
CA TYR A 97 -26.32 -15.34 -31.47
C TYR A 97 -26.97 -16.25 -32.49
N SER A 98 -26.25 -16.64 -33.53
CA SER A 98 -26.75 -17.55 -34.57
C SER A 98 -26.93 -18.98 -34.09
N GLU A 99 -26.22 -19.41 -33.06
CA GLU A 99 -26.16 -20.81 -32.59
C GLU A 99 -26.98 -21.06 -31.32
N ILE A 100 -27.29 -20.03 -30.53
CA ILE A 100 -28.07 -20.17 -29.32
C ILE A 100 -29.55 -20.46 -29.63
N GLU A 101 -30.28 -21.04 -28.67
CA GLU A 101 -31.68 -21.37 -28.82
C GLU A 101 -32.60 -20.14 -28.93
N PRO A 102 -33.80 -20.26 -29.54
CA PRO A 102 -34.74 -19.13 -29.65
C PRO A 102 -35.10 -18.49 -28.31
N ARG A 103 -35.23 -19.28 -27.22
CA ARG A 103 -35.51 -18.76 -25.86
C ARG A 103 -34.35 -17.93 -25.34
N ALA A 104 -33.09 -18.35 -25.57
CA ALA A 104 -31.90 -17.60 -25.19
C ALA A 104 -31.78 -16.31 -26.02
N ARG A 105 -32.10 -16.34 -27.34
CA ARG A 105 -32.13 -15.09 -28.15
C ARG A 105 -33.14 -14.10 -27.57
N ARG A 106 -34.30 -14.57 -27.14
CA ARG A 106 -35.32 -13.69 -26.54
C ARG A 106 -34.84 -13.09 -25.25
N THR A 107 -34.27 -13.88 -24.36
CA THR A 107 -33.68 -13.41 -23.12
C THR A 107 -32.58 -12.37 -23.38
N TYR A 108 -31.69 -12.63 -24.35
CA TYR A 108 -30.62 -11.71 -24.73
C TYR A 108 -31.15 -10.36 -25.22
N LEU A 109 -32.14 -10.36 -26.12
CA LEU A 109 -32.75 -9.13 -26.64
C LEU A 109 -33.43 -8.31 -25.53
N GLU A 110 -34.14 -8.98 -24.61
CA GLU A 110 -34.77 -8.30 -23.48
C GLU A 110 -33.76 -7.75 -22.48
N TRP A 111 -32.70 -8.49 -22.24
CA TRP A 111 -31.60 -7.98 -21.41
C TRP A 111 -30.88 -6.77 -22.06
N LEU A 112 -30.68 -6.77 -23.37
CA LEU A 112 -30.19 -5.61 -24.09
C LEU A 112 -31.12 -4.41 -23.98
N ALA A 113 -32.45 -4.66 -23.96
CA ALA A 113 -33.47 -3.63 -23.86
C ALA A 113 -33.66 -3.07 -22.44
N SER A 114 -33.39 -3.87 -21.40
CA SER A 114 -33.51 -3.45 -20.00
C SER A 114 -32.37 -2.60 -19.47
N GLY A 115 -31.35 -2.30 -20.28
CA GLY A 115 -30.19 -1.51 -19.86
C GLY A 115 -28.93 -2.33 -19.56
N ARG A 116 -28.98 -3.67 -19.66
CA ARG A 116 -27.82 -4.55 -19.46
C ARG A 116 -27.23 -4.47 -18.05
N ASP A 117 -28.09 -4.37 -17.04
CA ASP A 117 -27.71 -4.14 -15.63
C ASP A 117 -28.28 -5.18 -14.65
N ASP A 118 -28.99 -6.19 -15.12
CA ASP A 118 -29.45 -7.31 -14.29
C ASP A 118 -28.28 -8.16 -13.81
N PRO A 119 -27.92 -8.13 -12.49
CA PRO A 119 -26.76 -8.85 -11.97
C PRO A 119 -26.93 -10.37 -11.97
N GLU A 120 -28.18 -10.85 -12.04
CA GLU A 120 -28.50 -12.28 -11.99
C GLU A 120 -28.54 -12.95 -13.36
N ILE A 121 -28.38 -12.18 -14.44
CA ILE A 121 -28.38 -12.75 -15.79
C ILE A 121 -27.20 -13.72 -16.00
N GLY A 122 -27.41 -14.80 -16.71
CA GLY A 122 -26.33 -15.73 -17.07
C GLY A 122 -25.19 -15.04 -17.78
N VAL A 123 -23.94 -15.22 -17.29
CA VAL A 123 -22.76 -14.53 -17.80
C VAL A 123 -22.50 -14.74 -19.29
N GLY A 124 -23.04 -15.82 -19.89
CA GLY A 124 -22.98 -16.08 -21.34
C GLY A 124 -23.57 -14.95 -22.18
N TYR A 125 -24.64 -14.30 -21.71
CA TYR A 125 -25.24 -13.13 -22.38
C TYR A 125 -24.33 -11.92 -22.31
N VAL A 126 -23.67 -11.72 -21.18
CA VAL A 126 -22.70 -10.65 -21.01
C VAL A 126 -21.51 -10.84 -21.93
N PHE A 127 -20.99 -12.08 -22.06
CA PHE A 127 -19.94 -12.40 -23.01
C PHE A 127 -20.37 -12.18 -24.47
N LEU A 128 -21.58 -12.58 -24.81
CA LEU A 128 -22.09 -12.41 -26.18
C LEU A 128 -22.09 -10.92 -26.60
N TYR A 129 -22.49 -10.04 -25.70
CA TYR A 129 -22.42 -8.60 -25.91
C TYR A 129 -20.98 -8.08 -25.93
N PHE A 130 -20.17 -8.51 -24.98
CA PHE A 130 -18.77 -8.14 -24.85
C PHE A 130 -17.96 -8.46 -26.11
N TYR A 131 -18.23 -9.59 -26.78
CA TYR A 131 -17.59 -9.94 -28.05
C TYR A 131 -17.84 -8.89 -29.16
N GLY A 132 -18.96 -8.22 -29.13
CA GLY A 132 -19.24 -7.12 -30.06
C GLY A 132 -18.38 -5.89 -29.77
N LEU A 133 -18.19 -5.55 -28.50
CA LEU A 133 -17.34 -4.44 -28.06
C LEU A 133 -15.88 -4.70 -28.41
N GLU A 134 -15.36 -5.92 -28.16
CA GLU A 134 -14.00 -6.32 -28.56
C GLU A 134 -13.80 -6.20 -30.07
N TYR A 135 -14.75 -6.74 -30.84
CA TYR A 135 -14.67 -6.74 -32.30
C TYR A 135 -14.64 -5.30 -32.84
N ARG A 136 -15.52 -4.44 -32.33
CA ARG A 136 -15.57 -3.03 -32.73
C ARG A 136 -14.25 -2.31 -32.44
N LEU A 137 -13.72 -2.48 -31.23
CA LEU A 137 -12.53 -1.77 -30.78
C LEU A 137 -11.27 -2.27 -31.48
N PHE A 138 -11.03 -3.57 -31.50
CA PHE A 138 -9.72 -4.12 -31.91
C PHE A 138 -9.70 -4.67 -33.33
N PHE A 139 -10.81 -5.24 -33.81
CA PHE A 139 -10.85 -5.75 -35.18
C PHE A 139 -11.17 -4.65 -36.18
N GLU A 140 -12.19 -3.86 -35.94
CA GLU A 140 -12.57 -2.74 -36.80
C GLU A 140 -11.79 -1.45 -36.50
N GLN A 141 -10.96 -1.44 -35.47
CA GLN A 141 -10.08 -0.31 -35.11
C GLN A 141 -10.84 1.01 -34.90
N ALA A 142 -11.99 0.94 -34.22
CA ALA A 142 -12.86 2.10 -33.97
C ALA A 142 -12.29 3.00 -32.85
N GLU A 143 -11.12 3.58 -33.05
CA GLU A 143 -10.43 4.43 -32.07
C GLU A 143 -11.27 5.61 -31.60
N ALA A 144 -12.08 6.19 -32.49
CA ALA A 144 -12.95 7.32 -32.18
C ALA A 144 -14.05 6.96 -31.14
N GLU A 145 -14.41 5.70 -31.01
CA GLU A 145 -15.42 5.19 -30.09
C GLU A 145 -14.80 4.54 -28.84
N ALA A 146 -13.46 4.56 -28.73
CA ALA A 146 -12.74 3.84 -27.68
C ALA A 146 -13.19 4.26 -26.27
N ASP A 147 -13.30 5.54 -25.99
CA ASP A 147 -13.71 6.04 -24.67
C ASP A 147 -15.11 5.55 -24.27
N GLU A 148 -16.04 5.50 -25.21
CA GLU A 148 -17.40 5.02 -24.97
C GLU A 148 -17.44 3.51 -24.72
N ILE A 149 -16.69 2.75 -25.52
CA ILE A 149 -16.57 1.30 -25.37
C ILE A 149 -15.91 0.95 -24.04
N LEU A 150 -14.84 1.65 -23.65
CA LEU A 150 -14.14 1.44 -22.40
C LEU A 150 -15.02 1.79 -21.18
N ALA A 151 -15.80 2.86 -21.28
CA ALA A 151 -16.77 3.21 -20.23
C ALA A 151 -17.81 2.11 -20.04
N GLU A 152 -18.32 1.54 -21.14
CA GLU A 152 -19.29 0.43 -21.10
C GLU A 152 -18.65 -0.85 -20.51
N VAL A 153 -17.44 -1.20 -20.91
CA VAL A 153 -16.73 -2.35 -20.33
C VAL A 153 -16.48 -2.16 -18.82
N LYS A 154 -16.12 -0.97 -18.37
CA LYS A 154 -15.97 -0.64 -16.92
C LYS A 154 -17.31 -0.80 -16.19
N ARG A 155 -18.41 -0.34 -16.81
CA ARG A 155 -19.76 -0.51 -16.25
C ARG A 155 -20.12 -1.99 -16.11
N LEU A 156 -19.91 -2.78 -17.16
CA LEU A 156 -20.14 -4.24 -17.11
C LEU A 156 -19.26 -4.91 -16.04
N LEU A 157 -18.00 -4.50 -15.92
CA LEU A 157 -17.09 -5.03 -14.91
C LEU A 157 -17.56 -4.72 -13.49
N SER A 158 -18.15 -3.55 -13.26
CA SER A 158 -18.70 -3.19 -11.94
C SER A 158 -19.90 -4.05 -11.53
N ILE A 159 -20.69 -4.55 -12.51
CA ILE A 159 -21.87 -5.38 -12.27
C ILE A 159 -21.50 -6.87 -12.23
N TYR A 160 -20.75 -7.34 -13.22
CA TYR A 160 -20.50 -8.77 -13.46
C TYR A 160 -19.08 -9.23 -13.07
N GLY A 161 -18.27 -8.36 -12.50
CA GLY A 161 -16.90 -8.66 -12.09
C GLY A 161 -16.78 -9.69 -10.96
N GLY A 162 -17.89 -10.08 -10.34
CA GLY A 162 -17.98 -11.25 -9.45
C GLY A 162 -17.63 -12.56 -10.16
N ASN A 163 -17.90 -12.68 -11.46
CA ASN A 163 -17.48 -13.79 -12.28
C ASN A 163 -16.00 -13.65 -12.68
N ASN A 164 -15.14 -14.54 -12.18
CA ASN A 164 -13.69 -14.50 -12.40
C ASN A 164 -13.28 -14.55 -13.87
N SER A 165 -14.02 -15.31 -14.70
CA SER A 165 -13.72 -15.42 -16.13
C SER A 165 -14.01 -14.11 -16.84
N PHE A 166 -15.20 -13.53 -16.63
CA PHE A 166 -15.56 -12.25 -17.24
C PHE A 166 -14.61 -11.13 -16.79
N ARG A 167 -14.32 -11.04 -15.48
CA ARG A 167 -13.39 -10.07 -14.93
C ARG A 167 -12.04 -10.13 -15.65
N GLY A 168 -11.44 -11.31 -15.77
CA GLY A 168 -10.13 -11.47 -16.42
C GLY A 168 -10.11 -11.03 -17.87
N TYR A 169 -11.18 -11.25 -18.65
CA TYR A 169 -11.28 -10.78 -20.02
C TYR A 169 -11.55 -9.28 -20.12
N ALA A 170 -12.41 -8.74 -19.26
CA ALA A 170 -12.72 -7.31 -19.23
C ALA A 170 -11.49 -6.48 -18.82
N GLU A 171 -10.77 -6.89 -17.76
CA GLU A 171 -9.52 -6.25 -17.33
C GLU A 171 -8.46 -6.30 -18.44
N ARG A 172 -8.31 -7.42 -19.13
CA ARG A 172 -7.39 -7.55 -20.25
C ARG A 172 -7.75 -6.63 -21.43
N LEU A 173 -9.06 -6.46 -21.70
CA LEU A 173 -9.51 -5.51 -22.73
C LEU A 173 -9.17 -4.06 -22.31
N LEU A 174 -9.45 -3.70 -21.06
CA LEU A 174 -9.17 -2.37 -20.53
C LEU A 174 -7.66 -2.06 -20.54
N ASP A 175 -6.83 -3.02 -20.15
CA ASP A 175 -5.38 -2.90 -20.18
C ASP A 175 -4.87 -2.74 -21.63
N ALA A 176 -5.34 -3.60 -22.54
CA ALA A 176 -5.00 -3.51 -23.95
C ALA A 176 -5.43 -2.20 -24.60
N ALA A 177 -6.58 -1.68 -24.23
CA ALA A 177 -7.10 -0.43 -24.77
C ALA A 177 -6.50 0.81 -24.07
N GLY A 178 -5.99 0.69 -22.86
CA GLY A 178 -5.16 1.70 -22.22
C GLY A 178 -4.03 2.17 -23.13
N PHE A 179 -3.54 1.28 -23.99
CA PHE A 179 -2.60 1.57 -25.07
C PHE A 179 -3.05 2.67 -26.04
N LEU A 180 -4.32 2.70 -26.40
CA LEU A 180 -4.87 3.67 -27.35
C LEU A 180 -5.04 5.06 -26.73
N THR A 181 -5.26 5.11 -25.41
CA THR A 181 -5.59 6.32 -24.65
C THR A 181 -4.46 6.81 -23.75
N THR A 182 -3.39 6.00 -23.56
CA THR A 182 -2.29 6.33 -22.64
C THR A 182 -1.53 7.58 -23.09
N LYS A 183 -1.50 8.55 -22.18
CA LYS A 183 -0.57 9.68 -22.28
C LYS A 183 0.78 9.19 -21.78
N LEU A 184 1.70 8.91 -22.70
CA LEU A 184 3.03 8.37 -22.38
C LEU A 184 3.86 9.24 -21.43
N ASP A 185 3.51 10.51 -21.32
CA ASP A 185 4.20 11.50 -20.48
C ASP A 185 3.62 11.59 -19.07
N GLN A 186 2.50 10.93 -18.80
CA GLN A 186 1.85 10.97 -17.50
C GLN A 186 2.11 9.68 -16.73
N ARG A 187 2.70 9.82 -15.52
CA ARG A 187 2.90 8.67 -14.63
C ARG A 187 1.55 8.05 -14.26
N PRO A 188 1.38 6.73 -14.44
CA PRO A 188 0.24 6.01 -13.88
C PRO A 188 0.19 6.14 -12.34
N PRO A 189 -0.99 5.99 -11.72
CA PRO A 189 -1.12 6.00 -10.27
C PRO A 189 -0.22 4.94 -9.63
N VAL A 190 0.48 5.33 -8.56
CA VAL A 190 1.31 4.40 -7.77
C VAL A 190 0.41 3.82 -6.67
N GLU A 191 -0.17 2.67 -6.94
CA GLU A 191 -1.16 2.00 -6.09
C GLU A 191 -0.82 0.51 -5.92
N PRO A 192 -1.28 -0.13 -4.83
CA PRO A 192 -1.13 -1.56 -4.70
C PRO A 192 -2.02 -2.27 -5.73
N PRO A 193 -1.59 -3.41 -6.30
CA PRO A 193 -2.40 -4.15 -7.25
C PRO A 193 -3.70 -4.65 -6.58
N SER A 194 -4.83 -4.48 -7.26
CA SER A 194 -6.15 -4.93 -6.81
C SER A 194 -6.31 -6.46 -6.84
N SER A 195 -5.51 -7.13 -7.67
CA SER A 195 -5.49 -8.58 -7.86
C SER A 195 -4.08 -9.08 -8.23
N SER A 196 -3.91 -10.40 -8.27
CA SER A 196 -2.66 -10.99 -8.78
C SER A 196 -2.49 -10.63 -10.26
N LEU A 197 -1.40 -9.96 -10.59
CA LEU A 197 -1.07 -9.59 -11.95
C LEU A 197 -0.46 -10.78 -12.68
N PHE A 198 -0.98 -11.11 -13.85
CA PHE A 198 -0.37 -12.07 -14.75
C PHE A 198 0.74 -11.42 -15.59
N GLU A 199 0.58 -10.16 -15.89
CA GLU A 199 1.47 -9.33 -16.69
C GLU A 199 1.50 -7.91 -16.13
N MET A 200 2.60 -7.20 -16.33
CA MET A 200 2.68 -5.78 -15.95
C MET A 200 1.74 -4.96 -16.82
N PRO A 201 0.89 -4.08 -16.25
CA PRO A 201 -0.01 -3.23 -17.01
C PRO A 201 0.70 -2.47 -18.11
N TYR A 202 0.03 -2.34 -19.25
CA TYR A 202 0.65 -1.79 -20.44
C TYR A 202 1.05 -0.32 -20.28
N ASP A 203 0.17 0.50 -19.67
CA ASP A 203 0.43 1.91 -19.40
C ASP A 203 1.69 2.11 -18.56
N VAL A 204 1.91 1.26 -17.56
CA VAL A 204 3.13 1.24 -16.75
C VAL A 204 4.35 0.90 -17.59
N ARG A 205 4.25 -0.16 -18.44
CA ARG A 205 5.34 -0.57 -19.34
C ARG A 205 5.69 0.53 -20.34
N ALA A 206 4.67 1.17 -20.88
CA ALA A 206 4.82 2.25 -21.86
C ALA A 206 5.45 3.50 -21.25
N TYR A 207 4.94 3.94 -20.10
CA TYR A 207 5.46 5.09 -19.37
C TYR A 207 6.93 4.89 -18.96
N LEU A 208 7.24 3.80 -18.25
CA LEU A 208 8.60 3.51 -17.82
C LEU A 208 9.53 3.21 -19.00
N GLY A 209 9.02 2.54 -20.05
CA GLY A 209 9.75 2.29 -21.29
C GLY A 209 10.14 3.59 -21.99
N ARG A 210 9.26 4.59 -21.99
CA ARG A 210 9.54 5.93 -22.52
C ARG A 210 10.68 6.61 -21.77
N LYS A 211 10.60 6.67 -20.46
CA LYS A 211 11.67 7.26 -19.63
C LYS A 211 13.02 6.58 -19.86
N VAL A 212 13.02 5.24 -19.94
CA VAL A 212 14.23 4.46 -20.20
C VAL A 212 14.78 4.73 -21.60
N LEU A 213 13.93 4.90 -22.61
CA LEU A 213 14.33 5.23 -23.98
C LEU A 213 14.96 6.63 -24.05
N ASP A 214 14.38 7.60 -23.34
CA ASP A 214 14.87 8.97 -23.30
C ASP A 214 16.12 9.12 -22.41
N GLY A 215 16.57 8.03 -21.78
CA GLY A 215 17.79 7.98 -20.96
C GLY A 215 17.60 8.60 -19.58
N GLU A 216 16.38 8.86 -19.16
CA GLU A 216 16.04 9.38 -17.84
C GLU A 216 16.30 8.33 -16.75
N ASN A 217 16.66 8.82 -15.56
CA ASN A 217 16.73 7.97 -14.40
C ASN A 217 15.33 7.81 -13.78
N LEU A 218 15.03 6.61 -13.33
CA LEU A 218 13.77 6.34 -12.63
C LEU A 218 13.88 6.87 -11.19
N ASP A 219 12.94 7.69 -10.79
CA ASP A 219 12.84 8.20 -9.43
C ASP A 219 12.21 7.18 -8.45
N ALA A 220 12.00 7.59 -7.21
CA ALA A 220 11.45 6.71 -6.17
C ALA A 220 10.05 6.19 -6.50
N ASP A 221 9.18 7.06 -7.02
CA ASP A 221 7.81 6.69 -7.39
C ASP A 221 7.78 5.82 -8.64
N ASP A 222 8.66 6.07 -9.62
CA ASP A 222 8.80 5.20 -10.81
C ASP A 222 9.26 3.79 -10.41
N ALA A 223 10.22 3.71 -9.50
CA ALA A 223 10.72 2.45 -8.99
C ALA A 223 9.66 1.70 -8.18
N LEU A 224 8.87 2.39 -7.36
CA LEU A 224 7.77 1.77 -6.60
C LEU A 224 6.64 1.33 -7.52
N LEU A 225 6.29 2.14 -8.53
CA LEU A 225 5.33 1.79 -9.58
C LEU A 225 5.74 0.48 -10.27
N TRP A 226 7.03 0.37 -10.66
CA TRP A 226 7.55 -0.85 -11.25
C TRP A 226 7.39 -2.05 -10.32
N MET A 227 7.79 -1.91 -9.04
CA MET A 227 7.69 -2.99 -8.06
C MET A 227 6.24 -3.40 -7.80
N ALA A 228 5.33 -2.45 -7.62
CA ALA A 228 3.92 -2.71 -7.35
C ALA A 228 3.19 -3.34 -8.54
N SER A 229 3.63 -3.03 -9.76
CA SER A 229 3.01 -3.52 -11.01
C SER A 229 3.68 -4.79 -11.59
N SER A 230 4.77 -5.26 -10.98
CA SER A 230 5.51 -6.42 -11.49
C SER A 230 4.92 -7.75 -11.03
N PRO A 231 4.54 -8.68 -11.94
CA PRO A 231 4.09 -10.04 -11.56
C PRO A 231 5.15 -10.84 -10.80
N ALA A 232 6.43 -10.48 -10.95
CA ALA A 232 7.54 -11.14 -10.26
C ALA A 232 7.69 -10.68 -8.80
N VAL A 233 6.92 -9.67 -8.36
CA VAL A 233 6.98 -9.10 -7.01
C VAL A 233 5.72 -9.43 -6.24
N GLN A 234 5.87 -10.15 -5.15
CA GLN A 234 4.76 -10.42 -4.25
C GLN A 234 4.77 -9.42 -3.09
N LEU A 235 3.85 -8.47 -3.11
CA LEU A 235 3.66 -7.57 -1.98
C LEU A 235 3.05 -8.32 -0.79
N ARG A 236 3.70 -8.20 0.37
CA ARG A 236 3.19 -8.74 1.64
C ARG A 236 2.05 -7.88 2.17
N THR A 237 1.22 -8.44 3.04
CA THR A 237 0.08 -7.75 3.67
C THR A 237 0.41 -6.36 4.23
N PRO A 238 1.54 -6.13 4.95
CA PRO A 238 1.88 -4.78 5.42
C PRO A 238 2.06 -3.76 4.29
N ALA A 239 2.67 -4.18 3.18
CA ALA A 239 2.86 -3.32 2.02
C ALA A 239 1.54 -2.91 1.36
N ILE A 240 0.58 -3.84 1.29
CA ILE A 240 -0.75 -3.57 0.68
C ILE A 240 -1.62 -2.75 1.62
N ARG A 241 -1.70 -3.15 2.91
CA ARG A 241 -2.57 -2.50 3.90
C ARG A 241 -2.15 -1.07 4.24
N CYS A 242 -0.85 -0.82 4.27
CA CYS A 242 -0.26 0.45 4.66
C CYS A 242 0.53 1.07 3.50
N PHE A 243 -0.08 1.08 2.30
CA PHE A 243 0.62 1.47 1.08
C PHE A 243 1.07 2.94 1.09
N ASP A 244 0.28 3.84 1.70
CA ASP A 244 0.65 5.24 1.84
C ASP A 244 1.91 5.42 2.70
N GLU A 245 1.96 4.72 3.83
CA GLU A 245 3.11 4.70 4.72
C GLU A 245 4.31 3.98 4.07
N LEU A 246 4.06 2.90 3.33
CA LEU A 246 5.10 2.24 2.54
C LEU A 246 5.71 3.19 1.51
N ARG A 247 4.88 3.90 0.74
CA ARG A 247 5.34 4.85 -0.28
C ARG A 247 6.15 5.99 0.34
N ALA A 248 5.69 6.53 1.46
CA ALA A 248 6.41 7.57 2.17
C ALA A 248 7.79 7.07 2.66
N LEU A 249 7.86 5.89 3.28
CA LEU A 249 9.09 5.27 3.76
C LEU A 249 10.03 4.92 2.61
N TRP A 250 9.47 4.35 1.55
CA TRP A 250 10.19 4.03 0.32
C TRP A 250 10.86 5.27 -0.27
N ASN A 251 10.12 6.38 -0.42
CA ASN A 251 10.65 7.61 -1.00
C ASN A 251 11.86 8.15 -0.21
N VAL A 252 11.77 8.15 1.11
CA VAL A 252 12.88 8.58 1.98
C VAL A 252 14.11 7.68 1.80
N ARG A 253 13.93 6.37 1.86
CA ARG A 253 15.03 5.40 1.80
C ARG A 253 15.61 5.23 0.41
N PHE A 254 14.74 5.25 -0.60
CA PHE A 254 15.17 5.22 -1.99
C PHE A 254 16.07 6.42 -2.30
N SER A 255 15.67 7.62 -1.93
CA SER A 255 16.45 8.84 -2.16
C SER A 255 17.81 8.82 -1.44
N LYS A 256 17.88 8.23 -0.24
CA LYS A 256 19.16 8.01 0.47
C LYS A 256 20.05 6.99 -0.25
N ARG A 257 19.50 5.90 -0.77
CA ARG A 257 20.24 4.80 -1.42
C ARG A 257 20.58 5.10 -2.88
N PHE A 258 19.72 5.85 -3.56
CA PHE A 258 19.80 6.20 -4.98
C PHE A 258 19.55 7.70 -5.18
N PRO A 259 20.46 8.58 -4.76
CA PRO A 259 20.23 10.03 -4.79
C PRO A 259 19.98 10.60 -6.19
N ASN A 260 20.46 9.92 -7.23
CA ASN A 260 20.24 10.30 -8.63
C ASN A 260 19.20 9.40 -9.33
N GLY A 261 18.40 8.64 -8.60
CA GLY A 261 17.52 7.63 -9.16
C GLY A 261 18.25 6.40 -9.68
N ILE A 262 17.52 5.54 -10.41
CA ILE A 262 18.08 4.32 -11.00
C ILE A 262 18.16 4.47 -12.52
N LYS A 263 19.35 4.33 -13.06
CA LYS A 263 19.56 4.23 -14.51
C LYS A 263 19.29 2.80 -14.98
N VAL A 264 18.41 2.65 -15.95
CA VAL A 264 18.05 1.37 -16.57
C VAL A 264 18.52 1.38 -18.02
N LYS A 265 19.20 0.31 -18.42
CA LYS A 265 19.60 0.13 -19.83
C LYS A 265 18.39 -0.38 -20.62
N PRO A 266 18.01 0.28 -21.73
CA PRO A 266 16.90 -0.18 -22.55
C PRO A 266 17.15 -1.60 -23.10
N PRO A 267 16.19 -2.53 -22.93
CA PRO A 267 16.30 -3.85 -23.54
C PRO A 267 16.13 -3.77 -25.07
N LYS A 268 16.63 -4.80 -25.77
CA LYS A 268 16.46 -4.90 -27.21
C LYS A 268 15.01 -5.25 -27.61
N ARG A 269 14.30 -5.95 -26.72
CA ARG A 269 12.89 -6.31 -26.95
C ARG A 269 12.05 -5.05 -26.95
N LYS A 270 11.24 -4.90 -28.00
CA LYS A 270 10.29 -3.81 -28.13
C LYS A 270 8.98 -4.17 -27.44
N LEU A 271 8.31 -3.15 -26.93
CA LEU A 271 6.99 -3.28 -26.35
C LEU A 271 5.98 -3.59 -27.45
N SER A 272 5.35 -4.75 -27.37
CA SER A 272 4.25 -5.17 -28.23
C SER A 272 3.13 -5.70 -27.36
N LEU A 273 1.91 -5.51 -27.77
CA LEU A 273 0.74 -6.06 -27.11
C LEU A 273 -0.04 -6.92 -28.10
N ASP A 274 -0.06 -8.23 -27.83
CA ASP A 274 -0.91 -9.17 -28.55
C ASP A 274 -2.19 -9.41 -27.78
N TYR A 275 -3.30 -8.90 -28.30
CA TYR A 275 -4.63 -9.10 -27.73
C TYR A 275 -5.32 -10.31 -28.34
N ARG A 276 -5.70 -11.26 -27.51
CA ARG A 276 -6.52 -12.41 -27.91
C ARG A 276 -7.97 -12.18 -27.47
N ALA A 277 -8.88 -12.12 -28.43
CA ALA A 277 -10.29 -11.91 -28.17
C ALA A 277 -10.88 -13.04 -27.30
N ALA A 278 -11.79 -12.67 -26.38
CA ALA A 278 -12.53 -13.62 -25.55
C ALA A 278 -13.37 -14.60 -26.40
N SER A 279 -13.88 -14.14 -27.55
CA SER A 279 -14.55 -14.97 -28.55
C SER A 279 -13.67 -16.04 -29.18
N GLY A 280 -12.33 -15.92 -29.05
CA GLY A 280 -11.37 -16.77 -29.74
C GLY A 280 -11.34 -16.60 -31.27
N ARG A 281 -12.07 -15.62 -31.82
CA ARG A 281 -12.25 -15.43 -33.27
C ARG A 281 -11.13 -14.66 -33.94
N PHE A 282 -10.43 -13.81 -33.19
CA PHE A 282 -9.33 -13.02 -33.74
C PHE A 282 -8.24 -12.79 -32.68
N ASN A 283 -7.05 -12.52 -33.18
CA ASN A 283 -5.98 -11.91 -32.40
C ASN A 283 -5.68 -10.55 -33.02
N ALA A 284 -5.45 -9.55 -32.20
CA ALA A 284 -5.03 -8.23 -32.65
C ALA A 284 -3.62 -7.96 -32.10
N SER A 285 -2.70 -7.59 -32.98
CA SER A 285 -1.44 -7.01 -32.53
C SER A 285 -1.63 -5.50 -32.51
N ILE A 286 -1.60 -4.95 -31.28
CA ILE A 286 -1.84 -3.53 -31.07
C ILE A 286 -0.50 -2.84 -31.16
N SER A 287 -0.28 -2.11 -32.25
CA SER A 287 0.87 -1.25 -32.45
C SER A 287 0.42 0.22 -32.31
N GLY A 288 1.05 0.97 -31.45
CA GLY A 288 0.60 2.31 -31.12
C GLY A 288 1.70 3.35 -31.06
N LYS A 289 1.46 4.48 -30.41
CA LYS A 289 2.44 5.54 -30.13
C LYS A 289 3.74 5.03 -29.47
N GLY A 290 3.78 3.74 -29.13
CA GLY A 290 4.86 3.08 -28.42
C GLY A 290 5.66 2.04 -29.24
N ASP A 291 5.53 2.00 -30.56
CA ASP A 291 6.15 0.96 -31.41
C ASP A 291 7.67 0.84 -31.22
N ASP A 292 8.35 1.90 -30.84
CA ASP A 292 9.78 1.91 -30.56
C ASP A 292 10.16 1.79 -29.08
N LEU A 293 9.18 1.74 -28.18
CA LEU A 293 9.45 1.65 -26.74
C LEU A 293 10.10 0.31 -26.37
N PRO A 294 11.11 0.33 -25.50
CA PRO A 294 11.67 -0.91 -24.96
C PRO A 294 10.70 -1.58 -23.97
N ASP A 295 10.59 -2.91 -24.05
CA ASP A 295 9.78 -3.69 -23.13
C ASP A 295 10.51 -3.91 -21.79
N ILE A 296 10.31 -3.02 -20.85
CA ILE A 296 10.95 -3.09 -19.53
C ILE A 296 10.42 -4.22 -18.63
N GLY A 297 9.23 -4.75 -18.95
CA GLY A 297 8.62 -5.84 -18.17
C GLY A 297 9.44 -7.14 -18.17
N ALA A 298 10.32 -7.31 -19.17
CA ALA A 298 11.23 -8.45 -19.26
C ALA A 298 12.51 -8.31 -18.39
N LEU A 299 12.74 -7.17 -17.76
CA LEU A 299 13.97 -6.89 -17.02
C LEU A 299 13.84 -7.33 -15.55
N THR A 300 14.66 -8.30 -15.13
CA THR A 300 14.69 -8.80 -13.75
C THR A 300 15.75 -8.12 -12.88
N ALA A 301 16.83 -7.63 -13.46
CA ALA A 301 17.95 -7.06 -12.71
C ALA A 301 17.56 -5.82 -11.86
N PRO A 302 16.79 -4.83 -12.36
CA PRO A 302 16.32 -3.71 -11.54
C PRO A 302 15.40 -4.18 -10.42
N VAL A 303 14.48 -5.12 -10.69
CA VAL A 303 13.57 -5.68 -9.69
C VAL A 303 14.36 -6.34 -8.56
N ASN A 304 15.34 -7.17 -8.88
CA ASN A 304 16.19 -7.84 -7.88
C ASN A 304 16.96 -6.82 -7.00
N LYS A 305 17.42 -5.72 -7.59
CA LYS A 305 18.11 -4.65 -6.86
C LYS A 305 17.20 -3.92 -5.87
N LEU A 306 15.92 -3.79 -6.21
CA LEU A 306 14.90 -3.09 -5.42
C LEU A 306 14.23 -3.97 -4.35
N ASN A 307 14.21 -5.29 -4.55
CA ASN A 307 13.54 -6.24 -3.64
C ASN A 307 14.02 -6.11 -2.19
N GLY A 308 15.33 -5.93 -1.97
CA GLY A 308 15.89 -5.75 -0.63
C GLY A 308 15.30 -4.54 0.08
N LEU A 309 15.25 -3.39 -0.62
CA LEU A 309 14.69 -2.16 -0.08
C LEU A 309 13.18 -2.30 0.21
N LEU A 310 12.43 -2.94 -0.68
CA LEU A 310 11.01 -3.19 -0.48
C LEU A 310 10.76 -4.08 0.74
N ALA A 311 11.58 -5.14 0.91
CA ALA A 311 11.49 -6.03 2.05
C ALA A 311 11.81 -5.31 3.38
N GLU A 312 12.84 -4.48 3.41
CA GLU A 312 13.21 -3.64 4.55
C GLU A 312 12.04 -2.73 4.95
N CYS A 313 11.53 -1.93 4.00
CA CYS A 313 10.41 -1.02 4.25
C CYS A 313 9.15 -1.76 4.72
N THR A 314 8.84 -2.90 4.10
CA THR A 314 7.65 -3.69 4.45
C THR A 314 7.76 -4.27 5.86
N SER A 315 8.95 -4.78 6.24
CA SER A 315 9.16 -5.40 7.55
C SER A 315 9.05 -4.39 8.70
N GLU A 316 9.50 -3.16 8.49
CA GLU A 316 9.38 -2.12 9.51
C GLU A 316 7.95 -1.62 9.72
N LEU A 317 7.07 -1.83 8.75
CA LEU A 317 5.64 -1.55 8.89
C LEU A 317 4.84 -2.71 9.50
N ASP A 318 5.46 -3.87 9.81
CA ASP A 318 4.76 -5.05 10.34
C ASP A 318 3.97 -4.76 11.63
N ALA A 319 4.55 -4.02 12.58
CA ALA A 319 3.89 -3.68 13.84
C ALA A 319 2.70 -2.75 13.63
N TYR A 320 2.90 -1.70 12.85
CA TYR A 320 1.85 -0.75 12.47
C TYR A 320 0.71 -1.44 11.72
N SER A 321 1.04 -2.24 10.71
CA SER A 321 0.05 -2.99 9.93
C SER A 321 -0.76 -3.97 10.77
N ARG A 322 -0.14 -4.63 11.76
CA ARG A 322 -0.87 -5.53 12.68
C ARG A 322 -1.87 -4.77 13.55
N LEU A 323 -1.51 -3.58 14.04
CA LEU A 323 -2.42 -2.75 14.81
C LEU A 323 -3.61 -2.32 13.94
N ILE A 324 -3.36 -1.70 12.78
CA ILE A 324 -4.42 -1.24 11.86
C ILE A 324 -5.28 -2.39 11.35
N GLY A 325 -4.72 -3.59 11.20
CA GLY A 325 -5.47 -4.77 10.79
C GLY A 325 -6.42 -5.33 11.84
N ARG A 326 -6.14 -5.10 13.13
CA ARG A 326 -7.00 -5.51 14.25
C ARG A 326 -8.02 -4.43 14.61
N SER A 327 -7.60 -3.18 14.52
CA SER A 327 -8.34 -2.00 14.94
C SER A 327 -8.14 -0.88 13.90
N PRO A 328 -8.90 -0.89 12.79
CA PRO A 328 -8.76 0.12 11.72
C PRO A 328 -8.96 1.55 12.22
N GLU A 329 -9.79 1.74 13.26
CA GLU A 329 -10.03 3.00 13.95
C GLU A 329 -8.79 3.57 14.65
N SER A 330 -7.77 2.75 14.88
CA SER A 330 -6.50 3.21 15.45
C SER A 330 -5.66 4.03 14.47
N LYS A 331 -6.00 4.05 13.19
CA LYS A 331 -5.29 4.89 12.21
C LYS A 331 -5.40 6.36 12.61
N GLY A 332 -4.26 7.04 12.72
CA GLY A 332 -4.21 8.44 13.19
C GLY A 332 -4.17 8.61 14.71
N THR A 333 -4.11 7.54 15.49
CA THR A 333 -3.88 7.64 16.93
C THR A 333 -2.39 7.68 17.27
N ILE A 334 -2.09 8.12 18.50
CA ILE A 334 -0.72 8.13 19.04
C ILE A 334 -0.11 6.73 19.05
N ASP A 335 -0.91 5.71 19.36
CA ASP A 335 -0.48 4.32 19.40
C ASP A 335 0.01 3.83 18.05
N ALA A 336 -0.75 4.15 17.01
CA ALA A 336 -0.38 3.83 15.66
C ALA A 336 0.88 4.61 15.23
N ALA A 337 0.91 5.91 15.50
CA ALA A 337 2.04 6.77 15.14
C ALA A 337 3.35 6.34 15.85
N ALA A 338 3.28 5.87 17.10
CA ALA A 338 4.44 5.36 17.82
C ALA A 338 5.05 4.08 17.22
N LEU A 339 4.28 3.34 16.42
CA LEU A 339 4.76 2.13 15.71
C LEU A 339 5.38 2.43 14.34
N LEU A 340 5.29 3.67 13.86
CA LEU A 340 5.89 4.05 12.58
C LEU A 340 7.42 4.08 12.66
N PRO A 341 8.14 3.74 11.57
CA PRO A 341 9.58 3.96 11.47
C PRO A 341 9.98 5.42 11.71
N ALA A 342 11.19 5.64 12.23
CA ALA A 342 11.69 6.99 12.50
C ALA A 342 11.75 7.87 11.24
N ASP A 343 12.01 7.28 10.09
CA ASP A 343 12.02 7.98 8.80
C ASP A 343 10.65 8.57 8.41
N LEU A 344 9.56 8.14 9.06
CA LEU A 344 8.19 8.62 8.81
C LEU A 344 7.70 9.68 9.80
N MET A 345 8.58 10.20 10.65
CA MET A 345 8.17 11.24 11.62
C MET A 345 7.62 12.51 10.97
N ASP A 346 7.97 12.76 9.69
CA ASP A 346 7.42 13.88 8.91
C ASP A 346 6.18 13.53 8.09
N ALA A 347 5.78 12.28 8.04
CA ALA A 347 4.59 11.84 7.32
C ALA A 347 3.28 12.27 8.05
N PRO A 348 2.16 12.44 7.32
CA PRO A 348 0.86 12.76 7.93
C PRO A 348 0.41 11.76 8.98
N SER A 349 0.74 10.49 8.83
CA SER A 349 0.43 9.42 9.80
C SER A 349 1.09 9.64 11.17
N ALA A 350 2.13 10.46 11.25
CA ALA A 350 2.84 10.82 12.49
C ALA A 350 2.35 12.14 13.11
N ASN A 351 1.38 12.83 12.54
CA ASN A 351 0.86 14.11 13.07
C ASN A 351 0.53 14.07 14.56
N PRO A 352 -0.10 13.02 15.12
CA PRO A 352 -0.37 12.95 16.56
C PRO A 352 0.90 13.07 17.42
N LEU A 353 2.03 12.51 16.96
CA LEU A 353 3.32 12.65 17.66
C LEU A 353 3.91 14.06 17.53
N LYS A 354 3.73 14.71 16.37
CA LYS A 354 4.18 16.10 16.19
C LYS A 354 3.43 17.08 17.07
N GLU A 355 2.14 16.89 17.23
CA GLU A 355 1.31 17.70 18.15
C GLU A 355 1.82 17.58 19.58
N ILE A 356 2.09 16.35 20.03
CA ILE A 356 2.69 16.11 21.34
C ILE A 356 4.09 16.77 21.45
N ALA A 357 4.93 16.58 20.44
CA ALA A 357 6.26 17.19 20.41
C ALA A 357 6.17 18.71 20.57
N THR A 358 5.20 19.36 19.92
CA THR A 358 4.96 20.80 20.04
C THR A 358 4.57 21.21 21.46
N VAL A 359 3.64 20.46 22.08
CA VAL A 359 3.22 20.70 23.47
C VAL A 359 4.37 20.54 24.44
N ILE A 360 5.19 19.50 24.26
CA ILE A 360 6.37 19.26 25.11
C ILE A 360 7.45 20.33 24.87
N ALA A 361 7.74 20.68 23.62
CA ALA A 361 8.74 21.68 23.29
C ALA A 361 8.45 23.04 23.94
N ALA A 362 7.18 23.43 24.03
CA ALA A 362 6.75 24.64 24.74
C ALA A 362 7.07 24.61 26.26
N ARG A 363 7.30 23.43 26.83
CA ARG A 363 7.64 23.25 28.26
C ARG A 363 9.15 23.02 28.48
N LEU A 364 9.91 22.69 27.44
CA LEU A 364 11.35 22.56 27.52
C LEU A 364 12.00 23.95 27.49
N SER A 365 12.89 24.23 28.44
CA SER A 365 13.67 25.46 28.46
C SER A 365 14.74 25.44 27.36
N GLU A 366 15.43 26.58 27.14
CA GLU A 366 16.62 26.68 26.26
C GLU A 366 17.71 25.66 26.62
N LYS A 367 17.74 25.18 27.87
CA LYS A 367 18.65 24.11 28.33
C LYS A 367 18.22 22.71 27.86
N LYS A 368 17.20 22.60 27.03
CA LYS A 368 16.68 21.35 26.48
C LYS A 368 16.23 20.33 27.55
N SER A 369 15.83 20.82 28.71
CA SER A 369 15.26 20.04 29.80
C SER A 369 14.15 20.81 30.49
N GLY A 370 13.15 20.11 30.98
CA GLY A 370 12.00 20.71 31.66
C GLY A 370 11.42 19.80 32.73
N TRP A 371 10.58 20.40 33.59
CA TRP A 371 9.90 19.73 34.67
C TRP A 371 8.41 19.71 34.37
N MET A 372 7.74 18.61 34.63
CA MET A 372 6.28 18.59 34.61
C MET A 372 5.72 17.45 35.45
N PRO A 373 4.49 17.60 36.00
CA PRO A 373 3.77 16.50 36.64
C PRO A 373 3.50 15.38 35.61
N VAL A 374 3.61 14.12 36.05
CA VAL A 374 3.33 12.97 35.16
C VAL A 374 1.93 13.05 34.58
N LYS A 375 0.92 13.43 35.39
CA LYS A 375 -0.45 13.58 34.93
C LYS A 375 -0.59 14.53 33.75
N SER A 376 0.09 15.67 33.78
CA SER A 376 0.04 16.65 32.69
C SER A 376 0.64 16.11 31.39
N LEU A 377 1.63 15.25 31.49
CA LEU A 377 2.20 14.59 30.32
C LEU A 377 1.28 13.47 29.80
N LEU A 378 0.67 12.68 30.68
CA LEU A 378 -0.29 11.65 30.30
C LEU A 378 -1.51 12.26 29.60
N GLU A 379 -2.05 13.35 30.15
CA GLU A 379 -3.15 14.12 29.53
C GLU A 379 -2.76 14.65 28.13
N ALA A 380 -1.54 15.18 27.99
CA ALA A 380 -1.06 15.72 26.72
C ALA A 380 -0.92 14.67 25.60
N ILE A 381 -0.75 13.40 25.99
CA ILE A 381 -0.62 12.28 25.04
C ILE A 381 -1.87 11.37 25.03
N ASP A 382 -2.98 11.87 25.54
CA ASP A 382 -4.27 11.17 25.58
C ASP A 382 -4.20 9.79 26.24
N LEU A 383 -3.40 9.67 27.31
CA LEU A 383 -3.33 8.48 28.14
C LEU A 383 -4.16 8.65 29.40
N GLU A 384 -4.81 7.56 29.80
CA GLU A 384 -5.62 7.53 31.02
C GLU A 384 -4.80 7.89 32.25
N VAL A 385 -5.25 8.89 32.98
CA VAL A 385 -4.64 9.33 34.24
C VAL A 385 -5.40 8.67 35.39
N PRO A 386 -4.75 7.84 36.22
CA PRO A 386 -5.38 7.29 37.42
C PRO A 386 -5.76 8.39 38.41
N ILE A 387 -6.98 8.36 38.90
CA ILE A 387 -7.49 9.36 39.87
C ILE A 387 -6.70 9.30 41.18
N THR A 388 -6.32 8.09 41.60
CA THR A 388 -5.52 7.86 42.83
C THR A 388 -4.62 6.65 42.65
N GLY A 389 -3.47 6.64 43.35
CA GLY A 389 -2.63 5.47 43.46
C GLY A 389 -1.48 5.40 42.47
N LYS A 390 -1.22 4.21 41.93
CA LYS A 390 -0.06 3.95 41.07
C LYS A 390 -0.46 3.98 39.59
N ILE A 391 0.38 4.60 38.75
CA ILE A 391 0.23 4.52 37.32
C ILE A 391 0.55 3.08 36.87
N PRO A 392 -0.30 2.45 36.05
CA PRO A 392 -0.04 1.11 35.53
C PRO A 392 1.30 1.03 34.77
N ALA A 393 1.99 -0.09 34.94
CA ALA A 393 3.28 -0.31 34.28
C ALA A 393 3.19 -0.19 32.75
N ALA A 394 2.08 -0.67 32.17
CA ALA A 394 1.82 -0.59 30.74
C ALA A 394 1.74 0.88 30.26
N THR A 395 1.06 1.75 31.01
CA THR A 395 0.93 3.18 30.72
C THR A 395 2.29 3.88 30.73
N LEU A 396 3.13 3.63 31.75
CA LEU A 396 4.49 4.20 31.81
C LEU A 396 5.39 3.69 30.69
N ASN A 397 5.28 2.41 30.33
CA ASN A 397 6.05 1.87 29.20
C ASN A 397 5.60 2.49 27.88
N LYS A 398 4.31 2.71 27.68
CA LYS A 398 3.75 3.38 26.52
C LYS A 398 4.21 4.84 26.43
N LEU A 399 4.15 5.57 27.56
CA LEU A 399 4.69 6.91 27.67
C LEU A 399 6.16 6.95 27.23
N GLY A 400 6.98 6.04 27.76
CA GLY A 400 8.39 5.96 27.40
C GLY A 400 8.61 5.68 25.91
N ALA A 401 7.85 4.78 25.32
CA ALA A 401 7.94 4.47 23.88
C ALA A 401 7.58 5.68 22.99
N VAL A 402 6.57 6.46 23.37
CA VAL A 402 6.19 7.70 22.67
C VAL A 402 7.32 8.73 22.76
N LEU A 403 7.86 8.96 23.97
CA LEU A 403 8.95 9.92 24.18
C LEU A 403 10.24 9.52 23.44
N ASP A 404 10.58 8.23 23.45
CA ASP A 404 11.74 7.71 22.71
C ASP A 404 11.62 8.03 21.21
N LYS A 405 10.42 7.91 20.63
CA LYS A 405 10.16 8.28 19.23
C LYS A 405 10.35 9.77 18.95
N LEU A 406 10.10 10.59 19.94
CA LEU A 406 10.29 12.04 19.87
C LEU A 406 11.75 12.47 20.17
N GLY A 407 12.66 11.52 20.40
CA GLY A 407 14.03 11.82 20.82
C GLY A 407 14.12 12.40 22.22
N LEU A 408 13.15 12.11 23.07
CA LEU A 408 13.06 12.59 24.45
C LEU A 408 13.25 11.47 25.46
N GLY A 409 13.94 11.77 26.53
CA GLY A 409 14.00 10.93 27.72
C GLY A 409 13.20 11.54 28.86
N PHE A 410 12.81 10.73 29.81
CA PHE A 410 12.25 11.18 31.08
C PHE A 410 12.83 10.39 32.25
N GLU A 411 12.86 11.00 33.41
CA GLU A 411 13.24 10.35 34.67
C GLU A 411 12.30 10.81 35.80
N PRO A 412 11.89 9.89 36.69
CA PRO A 412 12.29 8.48 36.83
C PRO A 412 11.66 7.56 35.79
N ASP A 413 12.46 6.79 35.08
CA ASP A 413 11.98 5.81 34.09
C ASP A 413 12.05 4.38 34.65
N ARG A 414 10.90 3.75 34.86
CA ARG A 414 10.83 2.39 35.39
C ARG A 414 11.49 1.32 34.49
N ARG A 415 11.54 1.57 33.19
CA ARG A 415 12.17 0.65 32.21
C ARG A 415 13.67 0.50 32.47
N LEU A 416 14.27 1.50 33.13
CA LEU A 416 15.68 1.55 33.51
C LEU A 416 15.88 1.29 35.01
N GLY A 417 14.93 0.62 35.65
CA GLY A 417 15.04 0.23 37.06
C GLY A 417 14.81 1.35 38.08
N SER A 418 14.25 2.52 37.65
CA SER A 418 13.81 3.56 38.60
C SER A 418 12.49 3.18 39.22
N MET A 419 12.20 3.71 40.42
CA MET A 419 10.86 3.60 41.03
C MET A 419 9.84 4.32 40.16
N PRO A 420 8.70 3.67 39.85
CA PRO A 420 7.68 4.30 39.04
C PRO A 420 7.14 5.54 39.74
N PRO A 421 7.00 6.68 39.05
CA PRO A 421 6.40 7.89 39.60
C PRO A 421 4.88 7.72 39.78
N GLY A 422 4.34 8.42 40.75
CA GLY A 422 2.90 8.62 40.93
C GLY A 422 2.33 9.68 39.96
N PRO A 423 1.00 9.85 39.91
CA PRO A 423 0.37 10.83 39.01
C PRO A 423 0.81 12.28 39.27
N ASP A 424 0.99 12.65 40.49
CA ASP A 424 1.36 14.02 40.92
C ASP A 424 2.86 14.24 41.03
N ASP A 425 3.67 13.17 40.90
CA ASP A 425 5.13 13.30 40.94
C ASP A 425 5.64 14.08 39.73
N ILE A 426 6.69 14.85 39.96
CA ILE A 426 7.34 15.65 38.95
C ILE A 426 8.40 14.80 38.26
N ILE A 427 8.35 14.75 36.92
CA ILE A 427 9.37 14.14 36.09
C ILE A 427 10.24 15.19 35.41
N VAL A 428 11.45 14.79 35.09
CA VAL A 428 12.39 15.58 34.27
C VAL A 428 12.38 15.05 32.87
N LEU A 429 11.99 15.90 31.92
CA LEU A 429 12.12 15.65 30.48
C LEU A 429 13.44 16.22 29.97
N PHE A 430 14.08 15.54 29.02
CA PHE A 430 15.33 15.99 28.40
C PHE A 430 15.46 15.44 26.99
N GLU A 431 16.26 16.10 26.14
CA GLU A 431 16.60 15.53 24.83
C GLU A 431 17.47 14.28 25.03
N ALA A 432 17.04 13.16 24.43
CA ALA A 432 17.79 11.92 24.38
C ALA A 432 18.43 11.78 23.00
N LYS A 433 19.75 11.58 22.96
CA LYS A 433 20.48 11.45 21.69
C LYS A 433 20.37 10.06 21.05
N GLY A 434 19.54 9.18 21.63
CA GLY A 434 19.25 7.85 21.06
C GLY A 434 20.34 6.79 21.34
N GLY A 435 21.30 7.09 22.22
CA GLY A 435 22.29 6.10 22.66
C GLY A 435 21.65 4.95 23.43
N VAL A 436 22.18 3.75 23.26
CA VAL A 436 21.75 2.56 24.00
C VAL A 436 22.13 2.72 25.46
N ILE A 437 21.16 2.61 26.37
CA ILE A 437 21.37 2.62 27.81
C ILE A 437 21.37 1.16 28.29
N ASP A 438 22.49 0.70 28.82
CA ASP A 438 22.58 -0.61 29.49
C ASP A 438 22.30 -0.45 30.99
N ALA A 439 21.00 -0.48 31.33
CA ALA A 439 20.56 -0.35 32.73
C ALA A 439 21.05 -1.48 33.65
N ASP A 440 21.48 -2.60 33.09
CA ASP A 440 21.97 -3.77 33.81
C ASP A 440 23.51 -3.78 33.96
N SER A 441 24.22 -2.88 33.30
CA SER A 441 25.66 -2.75 33.45
C SER A 441 26.05 -2.36 34.89
N ASP A 442 27.17 -2.90 35.37
CA ASP A 442 27.69 -2.60 36.70
C ASP A 442 27.97 -1.09 36.91
N PRO A 443 28.58 -0.37 35.94
CA PRO A 443 28.79 1.06 36.05
C PRO A 443 27.50 1.85 36.20
N TYR A 444 26.49 1.54 35.39
CA TYR A 444 25.22 2.25 35.46
C TYR A 444 24.48 2.01 36.76
N ARG A 445 24.42 0.76 37.21
CA ARG A 445 23.79 0.39 38.51
C ARG A 445 24.50 1.04 39.69
N ALA A 446 25.85 1.05 39.69
CA ALA A 446 26.63 1.69 40.74
C ALA A 446 26.36 3.21 40.79
N ALA A 447 26.49 3.90 39.65
CA ALA A 447 26.23 5.33 39.56
C ALA A 447 24.80 5.70 39.96
N LYS A 448 23.82 4.89 39.56
CA LYS A 448 22.43 5.10 39.94
C LYS A 448 22.21 4.94 41.46
N THR A 449 22.82 3.94 42.06
CA THR A 449 22.74 3.74 43.52
C THR A 449 23.42 4.86 44.27
N ILE A 450 24.58 5.34 43.82
CA ILE A 450 25.26 6.52 44.38
C ILE A 450 24.31 7.73 44.30
N THR A 451 23.71 7.99 43.13
CA THR A 451 22.77 9.10 42.95
C THR A 451 21.58 9.04 43.93
N GLU A 452 20.99 7.83 44.13
CA GLU A 452 19.89 7.64 45.03
C GLU A 452 20.28 7.91 46.52
N ILE A 453 21.49 7.50 46.90
CA ILE A 453 21.99 7.67 48.27
C ILE A 453 22.38 9.13 48.54
N CYS A 454 23.09 9.78 47.62
CA CYS A 454 23.38 11.19 47.74
C CYS A 454 22.12 12.05 47.80
N ALA A 455 21.10 11.73 46.98
CA ALA A 455 19.81 12.41 47.05
C ALA A 455 19.06 12.18 48.36
N LEU A 456 19.19 11.00 49.00
CA LEU A 456 18.64 10.72 50.31
C LEU A 456 19.36 11.51 51.43
N ALA A 457 20.69 11.62 51.35
CA ALA A 457 21.50 12.37 52.29
C ALA A 457 21.22 13.87 52.20
N ALA A 458 21.15 14.42 51.01
CA ALA A 458 20.82 15.79 50.72
C ALA A 458 19.38 16.20 51.09
N GLY A 459 18.41 15.30 50.93
CA GLY A 459 16.99 15.54 51.23
C GLY A 459 16.64 15.46 52.70
N ALA A 460 17.60 15.29 53.61
CA ALA A 460 17.31 15.20 55.06
C ALA A 460 16.78 16.52 55.64
N ASP A 461 17.08 17.67 55.07
CA ASP A 461 16.78 19.01 55.58
C ASP A 461 15.72 19.80 54.75
N SER A 462 14.94 19.17 53.95
CA SER A 462 13.75 19.70 53.24
C SER A 462 13.95 20.45 51.91
N GLU A 463 15.09 21.02 51.62
CA GLU A 463 15.41 21.63 50.31
C GLU A 463 16.83 21.26 49.88
N ILE A 464 16.95 20.59 48.71
CA ILE A 464 18.27 20.24 48.17
C ILE A 464 18.91 21.48 47.57
N ALA A 465 20.04 21.89 48.12
CA ALA A 465 20.79 23.04 47.69
C ALA A 465 21.45 22.81 46.29
N ARG A 466 21.80 23.90 45.61
CA ARG A 466 22.46 23.83 44.31
C ARG A 466 23.82 23.12 44.38
N GLU A 467 24.51 23.31 45.47
CA GLU A 467 25.81 22.71 45.79
C GLU A 467 25.72 21.19 45.85
N GLU A 468 24.68 20.67 46.45
CA GLU A 468 24.40 19.21 46.54
C GLU A 468 24.12 18.58 45.18
N ILE A 469 23.42 19.29 44.30
CA ILE A 469 23.20 18.84 42.92
C ILE A 469 24.52 18.78 42.16
N GLU A 470 25.38 19.75 42.30
CA GLU A 470 26.68 19.75 41.67
C GLU A 470 27.60 18.65 42.24
N HIS A 471 27.51 18.36 43.56
CA HIS A 471 28.19 17.24 44.18
C HIS A 471 27.71 15.89 43.57
N ILE A 472 26.39 15.64 43.49
CA ILE A 472 25.84 14.43 42.87
C ILE A 472 26.32 14.28 41.41
N LYS A 473 26.39 15.36 40.65
CA LYS A 473 26.95 15.34 39.29
C LYS A 473 28.43 14.96 39.27
N SER A 474 29.22 15.49 40.20
CA SER A 474 30.63 15.14 40.32
C SER A 474 30.81 13.64 40.59
N GLU A 475 30.00 13.08 41.50
CA GLU A 475 30.02 11.66 41.79
C GLU A 475 29.66 10.80 40.56
N ILE A 476 28.63 11.17 39.82
CA ILE A 476 28.26 10.48 38.57
C ILE A 476 29.41 10.53 37.55
N LEU A 477 30.11 11.69 37.43
CA LEU A 477 31.23 11.85 36.53
C LEU A 477 32.43 11.01 36.93
N SER A 478 32.59 10.73 38.21
CA SER A 478 33.71 9.94 38.74
C SER A 478 33.59 8.44 38.43
N VAL A 479 32.36 7.95 38.09
CA VAL A 479 32.14 6.52 37.75
C VAL A 479 32.68 6.21 36.37
N PRO A 480 33.70 5.33 36.24
CA PRO A 480 34.27 4.97 34.95
C PRO A 480 33.32 4.09 34.15
N GLY A 481 33.42 4.15 32.82
CA GLY A 481 32.68 3.25 31.91
C GLY A 481 31.28 3.73 31.52
N LEU A 482 30.81 4.88 32.03
CA LEU A 482 29.50 5.45 31.63
C LEU A 482 29.65 6.17 30.28
N SER A 483 28.70 5.93 29.39
CA SER A 483 28.52 6.70 28.16
C SER A 483 28.02 8.11 28.44
N VAL A 484 28.11 9.00 27.44
CA VAL A 484 27.57 10.37 27.55
C VAL A 484 26.07 10.38 27.78
N ASP A 485 25.34 9.49 27.13
CA ASP A 485 23.89 9.39 27.23
C ASP A 485 23.46 8.85 28.61
N GLU A 486 24.21 7.87 29.15
CA GLU A 486 23.98 7.36 30.50
C GLU A 486 24.22 8.44 31.57
N ARG A 487 25.28 9.23 31.46
CA ARG A 487 25.54 10.37 32.35
C ARG A 487 24.45 11.42 32.28
N GLN A 488 24.01 11.79 31.08
CA GLN A 488 22.94 12.77 30.89
C GLN A 488 21.64 12.29 31.56
N ARG A 489 21.32 11.01 31.43
CA ARG A 489 20.15 10.39 32.03
C ARG A 489 20.24 10.38 33.57
N LEU A 490 21.38 10.00 34.11
CA LEU A 490 21.62 10.01 35.57
C LEU A 490 21.56 11.45 36.14
N PHE A 491 22.01 12.47 35.40
CA PHE A 491 21.82 13.86 35.79
C PHE A 491 20.33 14.27 35.82
N ALA A 492 19.55 13.81 34.86
CA ALA A 492 18.10 14.03 34.86
C ALA A 492 17.44 13.30 36.04
N TYR A 493 17.89 12.07 36.31
CA TYR A 493 17.42 11.29 37.45
C TYR A 493 17.75 11.97 38.78
N ALA A 494 18.99 12.44 38.97
CA ALA A 494 19.36 13.22 40.15
C ALA A 494 18.42 14.42 40.39
N LYS A 495 18.19 15.20 39.32
CA LYS A 495 17.24 16.32 39.36
C LYS A 495 15.82 15.89 39.74
N ALA A 496 15.33 14.76 39.25
CA ALA A 496 14.02 14.25 39.61
C ALA A 496 13.93 13.85 41.09
N LEU A 497 14.99 13.21 41.62
CA LEU A 497 15.08 12.81 43.02
C LEU A 497 15.14 14.03 43.97
N CYS A 498 15.68 15.15 43.50
CA CYS A 498 15.66 16.40 44.28
C CYS A 498 14.26 16.98 44.47
N ARG A 499 13.28 16.57 43.66
CA ARG A 499 11.87 16.99 43.78
C ARG A 499 10.99 15.92 44.44
N ASN A 500 11.37 14.65 44.23
CA ASN A 500 10.65 13.50 44.75
C ASN A 500 11.67 12.60 45.48
N ALA A 501 11.91 12.86 46.74
CA ALA A 501 12.95 12.12 47.49
C ALA A 501 12.75 10.60 47.43
N PRO A 502 13.84 9.84 47.19
CA PRO A 502 13.75 8.39 47.06
C PRO A 502 13.32 7.76 48.41
N ARG A 503 12.59 6.65 48.35
CA ARG A 503 12.20 5.91 49.56
C ARG A 503 13.41 5.18 50.15
N HIS A 504 13.64 5.31 51.46
CA HIS A 504 14.79 4.74 52.17
C HIS A 504 14.93 3.21 52.00
N GLN A 505 13.87 2.44 52.19
CA GLN A 505 13.93 0.98 52.20
C GLN A 505 14.39 0.33 50.86
N PRO A 506 13.88 0.73 49.68
CA PRO A 506 14.37 0.20 48.41
C PRO A 506 15.85 0.50 48.16
N VAL A 507 16.31 1.70 48.53
CA VAL A 507 17.73 2.11 48.36
C VAL A 507 18.64 1.29 49.26
N LEU A 508 18.27 1.10 50.55
CA LEU A 508 19.03 0.27 51.46
C LEU A 508 19.10 -1.20 51.06
N ARG A 509 18.04 -1.74 50.43
CA ARG A 509 18.08 -3.10 49.84
C ARG A 509 19.03 -3.21 48.67
N LYS A 510 19.17 -2.19 47.84
CA LYS A 510 20.17 -2.17 46.75
C LYS A 510 21.58 -2.14 47.32
N LEU A 511 21.80 -1.30 48.34
CA LEU A 511 23.08 -1.19 49.02
C LEU A 511 23.50 -2.52 49.67
N SER A 512 22.58 -3.22 50.32
CA SER A 512 22.89 -4.54 50.95
C SER A 512 23.29 -5.60 49.96
N LYS A 513 22.94 -5.50 48.69
CA LYS A 513 23.29 -6.43 47.62
C LYS A 513 24.56 -6.03 46.85
N ALA A 514 25.06 -4.81 47.06
CA ALA A 514 26.29 -4.33 46.42
C ALA A 514 27.52 -5.02 47.01
N ASP A 515 28.57 -5.17 46.22
CA ASP A 515 29.87 -5.67 46.67
C ASP A 515 30.52 -4.72 47.69
N GLU A 516 31.54 -5.21 48.40
CA GLU A 516 32.18 -4.43 49.46
C GLU A 516 32.82 -3.15 48.99
N ASN A 517 33.47 -3.16 47.81
CA ASN A 517 34.11 -1.97 47.25
C ASN A 517 33.07 -0.90 46.85
N THR A 518 31.99 -1.36 46.19
CA THR A 518 30.87 -0.48 45.85
C THR A 518 30.22 0.11 47.12
N ARG A 519 30.02 -0.69 48.20
CA ARG A 519 29.52 -0.19 49.46
C ARG A 519 30.43 0.86 50.14
N LYS A 520 31.76 0.65 50.10
CA LYS A 520 32.73 1.64 50.63
C LYS A 520 32.71 2.92 49.83
N THR A 521 32.67 2.86 48.49
CA THR A 521 32.57 4.04 47.63
C THR A 521 31.29 4.82 47.90
N ILE A 522 30.16 4.13 47.96
CA ILE A 522 28.86 4.74 48.27
C ILE A 522 28.84 5.39 49.64
N ALA A 523 29.39 4.72 50.70
CA ALA A 523 29.45 5.29 52.04
C ALA A 523 30.31 6.56 52.07
N ARG A 524 31.41 6.59 51.34
CA ARG A 524 32.26 7.79 51.21
C ARG A 524 31.48 8.92 50.54
N SER A 525 30.86 8.67 49.35
CA SER A 525 30.05 9.68 48.63
C SER A 525 28.89 10.22 49.47
N ALA A 526 28.25 9.37 50.30
CA ALA A 526 27.17 9.79 51.19
C ALA A 526 27.72 10.74 52.34
N ILE A 527 28.88 10.39 52.90
CA ILE A 527 29.53 11.25 53.91
C ILE A 527 29.94 12.59 53.28
N ASP A 528 30.54 12.56 52.12
CA ASP A 528 30.96 13.78 51.40
C ASP A 528 29.74 14.66 51.03
N ALA A 529 28.58 14.05 50.68
CA ALA A 529 27.35 14.78 50.45
C ALA A 529 26.82 15.49 51.68
N VAL A 530 26.86 14.82 52.84
CA VAL A 530 26.44 15.42 54.14
C VAL A 530 27.40 16.53 54.56
N LEU A 531 28.72 16.39 54.31
CA LEU A 531 29.71 17.39 54.64
C LEU A 531 29.70 18.58 53.67
N ALA A 532 29.15 18.47 52.50
CA ALA A 532 28.96 19.58 51.56
C ALA A 532 27.87 20.57 52.00
N ASP A 533 27.04 20.18 52.97
CA ASP A 533 25.96 20.99 53.49
C ASP A 533 26.39 21.86 54.73
N GLY A 534 27.66 21.82 55.07
CA GLY A 534 28.28 22.67 56.11
C GLY A 534 28.43 22.01 57.42
#